data_ff44577beac25695ab06b8981121a199
#
_entry.id   ff44577beac25695ab06b8981121a199
#
_cell.length_a   1.000
_cell.length_b   1.000
_cell.length_c   1.000
_cell.angle_alpha   90.00
_cell.angle_beta   90.00
_cell.angle_gamma   90.00
#
_symmetry.space_group_name_H-M   'P 1'
#
loop_
_entity.id
_entity.type
_entity.pdbx_description
1 polymer ?
#
loop_
_entity_poly.entity_id
_entity_poly.type
_entity_poly.pdbx_seq_one_letter_code
_entity_poly.pdbx_strand_id
1 'polypeptide(L)'
;HADYPAPATHYGAFKLAVEGAARAYWHTQGLASVGFRPFIVYGPGRETGVSAGPSLACRAAAQGQPYVVGYTGAAGLVYVDDVAEAFAHALLVPAQGASVFNLVGQQYTVDAVIAEIRRQVPTAQLRAEGPPLTIAADVGEAGLDAWLPGRQHTSLADGVAATVAYYRAL
;
A
#
# COMPACT_ATOMS: atom_id res chain seq x y z
N HIS A 1 0.36 -4.51 -18.41
CA HIS A 1 -0.10 -3.15 -18.53
C HIS A 1 0.14 -2.63 -19.93
N ALA A 2 -0.91 -2.21 -20.63
CA ALA A 2 -0.80 -1.64 -21.97
C ALA A 2 -0.28 -0.19 -21.94
N ASP A 3 -0.42 0.49 -20.79
CA ASP A 3 -0.09 1.90 -20.66
C ASP A 3 1.36 2.13 -20.28
N TYR A 4 2.02 3.02 -21.01
CA TYR A 4 3.38 3.42 -20.68
C TYR A 4 3.37 4.34 -19.45
N PRO A 5 4.24 4.10 -18.42
CA PRO A 5 4.30 4.94 -17.24
C PRO A 5 4.67 6.38 -17.60
N ALA A 6 3.82 7.35 -17.20
CA ALA A 6 4.01 8.77 -17.45
C ALA A 6 3.98 9.57 -16.13
N PRO A 7 5.04 9.49 -15.30
CA PRO A 7 5.07 10.18 -14.01
C PRO A 7 5.09 11.69 -14.17
N ALA A 8 4.19 12.37 -13.45
CA ALA A 8 4.09 13.84 -13.42
C ALA A 8 4.91 14.49 -12.28
N THR A 9 5.60 13.70 -11.46
CA THR A 9 6.38 14.18 -10.32
C THR A 9 7.83 13.72 -10.40
N HIS A 10 8.77 14.48 -9.80
CA HIS A 10 10.17 14.05 -9.69
C HIS A 10 10.31 12.71 -8.98
N TYR A 11 9.53 12.48 -7.92
CA TYR A 11 9.50 11.19 -7.22
C TYR A 11 9.14 10.04 -8.16
N GLY A 12 8.05 10.17 -8.90
CA GLY A 12 7.63 9.15 -9.87
C GLY A 12 8.65 8.95 -10.99
N ALA A 13 9.26 10.04 -11.50
CA ALA A 13 10.30 9.96 -12.51
C ALA A 13 11.54 9.19 -12.01
N PHE A 14 11.98 9.45 -10.78
CA PHE A 14 13.09 8.69 -10.16
C PHE A 14 12.73 7.22 -9.95
N LYS A 15 11.51 6.91 -9.52
CA LYS A 15 11.07 5.51 -9.37
C LYS A 15 11.07 4.78 -10.72
N LEU A 16 10.61 5.43 -11.79
CA LEU A 16 10.67 4.86 -13.13
C LEU A 16 12.11 4.68 -13.63
N ALA A 17 13.00 5.62 -13.30
CA ALA A 17 14.43 5.49 -13.62
C ALA A 17 15.09 4.28 -12.94
N VAL A 18 14.72 3.97 -11.68
CA VAL A 18 15.19 2.76 -10.99
C VAL A 18 14.75 1.48 -11.71
N GLU A 19 13.52 1.42 -12.19
CA GLU A 19 13.03 0.29 -12.98
C GLU A 19 13.78 0.19 -14.33
N GLY A 20 14.11 1.33 -14.94
CA GLY A 20 14.95 1.40 -16.14
C GLY A 20 16.36 0.87 -15.89
N ALA A 21 16.98 1.25 -14.77
CA ALA A 21 18.28 0.76 -14.35
C ALA A 21 18.26 -0.77 -14.11
N ALA A 22 17.23 -1.29 -13.44
CA ALA A 22 17.06 -2.72 -13.23
C ALA A 22 17.02 -3.51 -14.57
N ARG A 23 16.27 -3.01 -15.56
CA ARG A 23 16.26 -3.59 -16.91
C ARG A 23 17.63 -3.53 -17.59
N ALA A 24 18.34 -2.41 -17.44
CA ALA A 24 19.69 -2.28 -18.02
C ALA A 24 20.68 -3.26 -17.38
N TYR A 25 20.65 -3.45 -16.05
CA TYR A 25 21.46 -4.44 -15.35
C TYR A 25 21.15 -5.88 -15.83
N TRP A 26 19.89 -6.20 -16.02
CA TRP A 26 19.54 -7.50 -16.61
C TRP A 26 20.14 -7.69 -17.99
N HIS A 27 19.98 -6.71 -18.88
CA HIS A 27 20.47 -6.83 -20.27
C HIS A 27 21.99 -6.85 -20.39
N THR A 28 22.69 -6.11 -19.52
CA THR A 28 24.15 -5.94 -19.63
C THR A 28 24.95 -6.93 -18.77
N GLN A 29 24.36 -7.41 -17.67
CA GLN A 29 25.08 -8.20 -16.67
C GLN A 29 24.34 -9.47 -16.24
N GLY A 30 23.13 -9.71 -16.76
CA GLY A 30 22.31 -10.86 -16.36
C GLY A 30 21.79 -10.80 -14.92
N LEU A 31 21.81 -9.62 -14.28
CA LEU A 31 21.33 -9.44 -12.90
C LEU A 31 19.81 -9.39 -12.89
N ALA A 32 19.19 -10.47 -12.43
CA ALA A 32 17.76 -10.55 -12.28
C ALA A 32 17.27 -9.75 -11.06
N SER A 33 16.07 -9.19 -11.15
CA SER A 33 15.46 -8.41 -10.06
C SER A 33 13.94 -8.46 -10.08
N VAL A 34 13.34 -8.28 -8.92
CA VAL A 34 11.90 -8.07 -8.74
C VAL A 34 11.68 -6.73 -8.07
N GLY A 35 10.86 -5.88 -8.67
CA GLY A 35 10.44 -4.61 -8.11
C GLY A 35 8.96 -4.61 -7.78
N PHE A 36 8.57 -3.91 -6.73
CA PHE A 36 7.17 -3.70 -6.37
C PHE A 36 6.80 -2.23 -6.39
N ARG A 37 5.57 -1.94 -6.79
CA ARG A 37 4.93 -0.62 -6.70
C ARG A 37 3.77 -0.69 -5.70
N PRO A 38 4.05 -0.63 -4.38
CA PRO A 38 3.00 -0.61 -3.39
C PRO A 38 2.20 0.68 -3.50
N PHE A 39 0.86 0.55 -3.44
CA PHE A 39 -0.03 1.70 -3.31
C PHE A 39 -0.05 2.22 -1.87
N ILE A 40 -1.19 2.48 -1.26
CA ILE A 40 -1.22 2.94 0.11
C ILE A 40 -1.04 1.74 1.04
N VAL A 41 0.18 1.59 1.55
CA VAL A 41 0.44 0.61 2.61
C VAL A 41 -0.12 1.14 3.92
N TYR A 42 -0.92 0.32 4.62
CA TYR A 42 -1.40 0.63 5.96
C TYR A 42 -1.12 -0.54 6.92
N GLY A 43 -1.13 -0.26 8.20
CA GLY A 43 -0.86 -1.27 9.23
C GLY A 43 0.10 -0.77 10.31
N PRO A 44 0.52 -1.65 11.23
CA PRO A 44 1.50 -1.35 12.27
C PRO A 44 2.79 -0.75 11.71
N GLY A 45 3.32 0.27 12.38
CA GLY A 45 4.59 0.90 12.02
C GLY A 45 4.54 1.88 10.84
N ARG A 46 3.42 2.01 10.11
CA ARG A 46 3.27 3.01 9.04
C ARG A 46 2.87 4.36 9.64
N GLU A 47 3.85 5.13 10.12
CA GLU A 47 3.61 6.35 10.92
C GLU A 47 4.00 7.65 10.21
N THR A 48 4.56 7.59 9.02
CA THR A 48 5.03 8.75 8.27
C THR A 48 4.63 8.71 6.81
N GLY A 49 4.67 9.87 6.16
CA GLY A 49 4.36 10.06 4.75
C GLY A 49 2.93 10.54 4.51
N VAL A 50 2.71 11.15 3.35
CA VAL A 50 1.44 11.80 2.96
C VAL A 50 0.24 10.85 3.05
N SER A 51 0.44 9.58 2.73
CA SER A 51 -0.62 8.56 2.69
C SER A 51 -0.72 7.70 3.96
N ALA A 52 -0.06 8.07 5.07
CA ALA A 52 -0.11 7.31 6.33
C ALA A 52 -1.46 7.45 7.09
N GLY A 53 -2.39 8.25 6.58
CA GLY A 53 -3.68 8.56 7.21
C GLY A 53 -4.43 7.36 7.79
N PRO A 54 -4.63 6.24 7.07
CA PRO A 54 -5.31 5.06 7.59
C PRO A 54 -4.66 4.48 8.85
N SER A 55 -3.33 4.32 8.87
CA SER A 55 -2.60 3.79 10.02
C SER A 55 -2.62 4.73 11.21
N LEU A 56 -2.45 6.05 10.96
CA LEU A 56 -2.49 7.07 11.99
C LEU A 56 -3.89 7.22 12.58
N ALA A 57 -4.95 7.05 11.78
CA ALA A 57 -6.33 7.02 12.27
C ALA A 57 -6.57 5.80 13.19
N CYS A 58 -6.05 4.61 12.85
CA CYS A 58 -6.11 3.45 13.73
C CYS A 58 -5.36 3.68 15.05
N ARG A 59 -4.17 4.26 14.98
CA ARG A 59 -3.37 4.62 16.16
C ARG A 59 -4.11 5.60 17.06
N ALA A 60 -4.63 6.69 16.49
CA ALA A 60 -5.37 7.70 17.24
C ALA A 60 -6.63 7.09 17.91
N ALA A 61 -7.38 6.27 17.18
CA ALA A 61 -8.53 5.56 17.72
C ALA A 61 -8.15 4.64 18.90
N ALA A 62 -7.06 3.88 18.75
CA ALA A 62 -6.54 2.98 19.80
C ALA A 62 -6.16 3.74 21.07
N GLN A 63 -5.64 4.96 20.92
CA GLN A 63 -5.19 5.83 22.01
C GLN A 63 -6.28 6.81 22.52
N GLY A 64 -7.50 6.75 21.98
CA GLY A 64 -8.58 7.69 22.35
C GLY A 64 -8.33 9.15 21.92
N GLN A 65 -7.47 9.36 20.92
CA GLN A 65 -7.11 10.69 20.43
C GLN A 65 -7.95 11.08 19.21
N PRO A 66 -8.32 12.34 19.02
CA PRO A 66 -8.91 12.80 17.78
C PRO A 66 -7.89 12.81 16.65
N TYR A 67 -8.34 12.52 15.42
CA TYR A 67 -7.45 12.59 14.26
C TYR A 67 -8.19 13.02 13.00
N VAL A 68 -7.51 13.80 12.17
CA VAL A 68 -7.99 14.22 10.86
C VAL A 68 -7.11 13.62 9.78
N VAL A 69 -7.68 12.78 8.93
CA VAL A 69 -7.01 12.35 7.70
C VAL A 69 -6.98 13.52 6.73
N GLY A 70 -5.79 13.99 6.35
CA GLY A 70 -5.59 15.23 5.59
C GLY A 70 -5.93 15.13 4.09
N TYR A 71 -6.72 14.14 3.69
CA TYR A 71 -7.17 13.93 2.32
C TYR A 71 -8.47 13.14 2.27
N THR A 72 -9.14 13.15 1.11
CA THR A 72 -10.38 12.42 0.82
C THR A 72 -10.21 11.55 -0.42
N GLY A 73 -11.30 10.97 -0.91
CA GLY A 73 -11.31 10.14 -2.12
C GLY A 73 -11.08 8.65 -1.85
N ALA A 74 -10.77 7.92 -2.91
CA ALA A 74 -10.54 6.48 -2.88
C ALA A 74 -9.15 6.12 -3.38
N ALA A 75 -8.57 5.05 -2.83
CA ALA A 75 -7.30 4.51 -3.29
C ALA A 75 -7.20 3.00 -2.96
N GLY A 76 -6.29 2.32 -3.62
CA GLY A 76 -5.90 0.98 -3.26
C GLY A 76 -5.16 0.98 -1.92
N LEU A 77 -5.66 0.19 -0.96
CA LEU A 77 -5.04 -0.03 0.33
C LEU A 77 -4.52 -1.47 0.40
N VAL A 78 -3.27 -1.62 0.75
CA VAL A 78 -2.63 -2.92 0.96
C VAL A 78 -2.12 -3.01 2.40
N TYR A 79 -2.44 -4.11 3.06
CA TYR A 79 -1.99 -4.31 4.43
C TYR A 79 -0.48 -4.60 4.48
N VAL A 80 0.19 -4.15 5.52
CA VAL A 80 1.65 -4.22 5.62
C VAL A 80 2.20 -5.65 5.53
N ASP A 81 1.50 -6.63 6.10
CA ASP A 81 1.94 -8.02 6.06
C ASP A 81 1.78 -8.63 4.65
N ASP A 82 0.75 -8.24 3.88
CA ASP A 82 0.60 -8.66 2.47
C ASP A 82 1.76 -8.14 1.62
N VAL A 83 2.26 -6.93 1.93
CA VAL A 83 3.47 -6.39 1.29
C VAL A 83 4.71 -7.20 1.71
N ALA A 84 4.84 -7.48 3.01
CA ALA A 84 5.96 -8.26 3.54
C ALA A 84 6.01 -9.68 2.95
N GLU A 85 4.85 -10.33 2.76
CA GLU A 85 4.74 -11.62 2.09
C GLU A 85 5.27 -11.57 0.65
N ALA A 86 4.91 -10.56 -0.12
CA ALA A 86 5.40 -10.40 -1.49
C ALA A 86 6.94 -10.25 -1.54
N PHE A 87 7.52 -9.47 -0.62
CA PHE A 87 8.98 -9.35 -0.50
C PHE A 87 9.64 -10.64 -0.05
N ALA A 88 9.06 -11.36 0.93
CA ALA A 88 9.57 -12.65 1.37
C ALA A 88 9.55 -13.68 0.24
N HIS A 89 8.47 -13.73 -0.54
CA HIS A 89 8.39 -14.59 -1.71
C HIS A 89 9.47 -14.27 -2.75
N ALA A 90 9.73 -12.98 -3.00
CA ALA A 90 10.77 -12.56 -3.93
C ALA A 90 12.19 -13.00 -3.53
N LEU A 91 12.43 -13.23 -2.24
CA LEU A 91 13.70 -13.77 -1.74
C LEU A 91 13.82 -15.29 -1.90
N LEU A 92 12.70 -15.99 -1.97
CA LEU A 92 12.65 -17.46 -2.01
C LEU A 92 12.54 -18.01 -3.44
N VAL A 93 12.05 -17.23 -4.38
CA VAL A 93 11.82 -17.65 -5.77
C VAL A 93 12.85 -16.97 -6.67
N PRO A 94 13.58 -17.74 -7.50
CA PRO A 94 14.54 -17.17 -8.44
C PRO A 94 13.86 -16.14 -9.36
N ALA A 95 14.36 -14.92 -9.36
CA ALA A 95 13.92 -13.89 -10.27
C ALA A 95 14.36 -14.21 -11.70
N GLN A 96 13.55 -13.86 -12.68
CA GLN A 96 13.90 -13.91 -14.10
C GLN A 96 13.66 -12.52 -14.71
N GLY A 97 14.68 -11.97 -15.35
CA GLY A 97 14.58 -10.64 -15.92
C GLY A 97 14.57 -9.52 -14.87
N ALA A 98 13.94 -8.41 -15.20
CA ALA A 98 13.69 -7.29 -14.32
C ALA A 98 12.17 -7.06 -14.24
N SER A 99 11.50 -7.91 -13.47
CA SER A 99 10.04 -7.88 -13.33
C SER A 99 9.61 -6.77 -12.35
N VAL A 100 8.48 -6.12 -12.65
CA VAL A 100 7.88 -5.12 -11.77
C VAL A 100 6.39 -5.42 -11.60
N PHE A 101 5.93 -5.50 -10.36
CA PHE A 101 4.56 -5.81 -10.01
C PHE A 101 3.90 -4.67 -9.24
N ASN A 102 2.64 -4.40 -9.54
CA ASN A 102 1.82 -3.49 -8.73
C ASN A 102 1.28 -4.25 -7.51
N LEU A 103 1.35 -3.63 -6.34
CA LEU A 103 0.73 -4.06 -5.08
C LEU A 103 -0.35 -3.03 -4.74
N VAL A 104 -1.56 -3.21 -5.28
CA VAL A 104 -2.64 -2.23 -5.17
C VAL A 104 -3.49 -2.47 -3.93
N GLY A 105 -3.72 -3.74 -3.60
CA GLY A 105 -4.67 -4.14 -2.58
C GLY A 105 -6.12 -3.88 -3.01
N GLN A 106 -7.01 -3.73 -2.04
CA GLN A 106 -8.41 -3.44 -2.28
C GLN A 106 -8.68 -1.93 -2.26
N GLN A 107 -9.64 -1.51 -3.08
CA GLN A 107 -10.00 -0.10 -3.20
C GLN A 107 -11.00 0.32 -2.13
N TYR A 108 -10.65 1.34 -1.35
CA TYR A 108 -11.53 1.91 -0.31
C TYR A 108 -11.51 3.43 -0.35
N THR A 109 -12.64 4.03 0.00
CA THR A 109 -12.67 5.46 0.32
C THR A 109 -12.12 5.70 1.72
N VAL A 110 -11.61 6.91 1.98
CA VAL A 110 -11.18 7.30 3.33
C VAL A 110 -12.33 7.19 4.33
N ASP A 111 -13.55 7.55 3.92
CA ASP A 111 -14.74 7.43 4.77
C ASP A 111 -15.07 5.96 5.10
N ALA A 112 -14.87 5.03 4.17
CA ALA A 112 -15.04 3.61 4.44
C ALA A 112 -14.02 3.10 5.47
N VAL A 113 -12.78 3.56 5.39
CA VAL A 113 -11.75 3.24 6.39
C VAL A 113 -12.14 3.80 7.77
N ILE A 114 -12.58 5.05 7.84
CA ILE A 114 -13.04 5.68 9.10
C ILE A 114 -14.26 4.94 9.67
N ALA A 115 -15.20 4.54 8.82
CA ALA A 115 -16.38 3.78 9.24
C ALA A 115 -15.97 2.42 9.83
N GLU A 116 -15.03 1.73 9.20
CA GLU A 116 -14.52 0.46 9.72
C GLU A 116 -13.78 0.62 11.06
N ILE A 117 -12.96 1.66 11.21
CA ILE A 117 -12.31 1.97 12.49
C ILE A 117 -13.36 2.26 13.58
N ARG A 118 -14.40 3.03 13.29
CA ARG A 118 -15.49 3.30 14.23
C ARG A 118 -16.31 2.07 14.59
N ARG A 119 -16.46 1.12 13.67
CA ARG A 119 -17.12 -0.16 13.97
C ARG A 119 -16.38 -0.92 15.08
N GLN A 120 -15.06 -0.82 15.11
CA GLN A 120 -14.21 -1.49 16.10
C GLN A 120 -13.91 -0.64 17.33
N VAL A 121 -13.91 0.68 17.19
CA VAL A 121 -13.69 1.67 18.24
C VAL A 121 -14.80 2.72 18.15
N PRO A 122 -16.01 2.46 18.69
CA PRO A 122 -17.16 3.36 18.52
C PRO A 122 -16.96 4.79 19.05
N THR A 123 -16.02 4.98 19.96
CA THR A 123 -15.67 6.29 20.54
C THR A 123 -14.66 7.08 19.70
N ALA A 124 -14.16 6.53 18.59
CA ALA A 124 -13.13 7.17 17.78
C ALA A 124 -13.61 8.49 17.16
N GLN A 125 -12.86 9.56 17.43
CA GLN A 125 -13.12 10.90 16.92
C GLN A 125 -12.27 11.15 15.67
N LEU A 126 -12.75 10.64 14.54
CA LEU A 126 -12.02 10.67 13.26
C LEU A 126 -12.82 11.45 12.22
N ARG A 127 -12.15 12.17 11.35
CA ARG A 127 -12.74 12.78 10.15
C ARG A 127 -11.72 12.84 9.01
N ALA A 128 -12.19 13.01 7.79
CA ALA A 128 -11.37 13.26 6.61
C ALA A 128 -11.62 14.69 6.14
N GLU A 129 -10.55 15.43 5.89
CA GLU A 129 -10.61 16.79 5.34
C GLU A 129 -9.44 16.99 4.37
N GLY A 130 -9.66 17.70 3.28
CA GLY A 130 -8.61 18.00 2.30
C GLY A 130 -8.97 17.56 0.89
N PRO A 131 -8.05 17.77 -0.05
CA PRO A 131 -8.28 17.40 -1.45
C PRO A 131 -8.36 15.88 -1.62
N PRO A 132 -9.04 15.39 -2.66
CA PRO A 132 -8.99 13.97 -3.00
C PRO A 132 -7.58 13.56 -3.36
N LEU A 133 -7.19 12.34 -2.97
CA LEU A 133 -5.93 11.75 -3.42
C LEU A 133 -5.95 11.57 -4.94
N THR A 134 -4.91 12.07 -5.59
CA THR A 134 -4.68 11.90 -7.03
C THR A 134 -3.87 10.63 -7.31
N ILE A 135 -4.32 9.49 -6.79
CA ILE A 135 -3.70 8.18 -7.07
C ILE A 135 -4.61 7.44 -8.05
N ALA A 136 -4.04 6.90 -9.11
CA ALA A 136 -4.80 6.13 -10.09
C ALA A 136 -5.53 4.98 -9.38
N ALA A 137 -6.86 4.93 -9.55
CA ALA A 137 -7.69 3.98 -8.84
C ALA A 137 -7.80 2.63 -9.58
N ASP A 138 -7.66 2.64 -10.91
CA ASP A 138 -7.86 1.47 -11.77
C ASP A 138 -6.51 0.93 -12.28
N VAL A 139 -5.80 0.24 -11.41
CA VAL A 139 -4.53 -0.41 -11.74
C VAL A 139 -4.60 -1.88 -11.36
N GLY A 140 -4.34 -2.77 -12.32
CA GLY A 140 -4.44 -4.21 -12.11
C GLY A 140 -3.21 -4.84 -11.45
N GLU A 141 -3.42 -5.96 -10.79
CA GLU A 141 -2.40 -6.81 -10.15
C GLU A 141 -2.23 -8.18 -10.83
N ALA A 142 -2.83 -8.41 -11.99
CA ALA A 142 -2.87 -9.73 -12.64
C ALA A 142 -1.50 -10.40 -12.81
N GLY A 143 -0.45 -9.62 -13.05
CA GLY A 143 0.92 -10.15 -13.12
C GLY A 143 1.44 -10.64 -11.76
N LEU A 144 1.07 -9.98 -10.69
CA LEU A 144 1.44 -10.38 -9.32
C LEU A 144 0.71 -11.67 -8.92
N ASP A 145 -0.57 -11.78 -9.19
CA ASP A 145 -1.36 -12.96 -8.86
C ASP A 145 -0.84 -14.23 -9.58
N ALA A 146 -0.37 -14.05 -10.81
CA ALA A 146 0.25 -15.15 -11.55
C ALA A 146 1.63 -15.54 -11.00
N TRP A 147 2.38 -14.57 -10.49
CA TRP A 147 3.72 -14.76 -9.95
C TRP A 147 3.70 -15.26 -8.49
N LEU A 148 2.73 -14.82 -7.70
CA LEU A 148 2.51 -15.21 -6.30
C LEU A 148 1.09 -15.80 -6.15
N PRO A 149 0.86 -17.03 -6.63
CA PRO A 149 -0.45 -17.66 -6.57
C PRO A 149 -0.84 -17.97 -5.13
N GLY A 150 -2.11 -17.66 -4.79
CA GLY A 150 -2.65 -17.92 -3.45
C GLY A 150 -2.21 -16.94 -2.37
N ARG A 151 -1.62 -15.79 -2.77
CA ARG A 151 -1.26 -14.74 -1.80
C ARG A 151 -2.47 -14.32 -0.97
N GLN A 152 -2.22 -13.97 0.26
CA GLN A 152 -3.26 -13.47 1.15
C GLN A 152 -3.67 -12.04 0.73
N HIS A 153 -4.95 -11.76 0.91
CA HIS A 153 -5.51 -10.41 0.81
C HIS A 153 -6.19 -10.11 2.14
N THR A 154 -5.48 -9.41 3.00
CA THR A 154 -6.03 -9.00 4.29
C THR A 154 -7.22 -8.08 4.09
N SER A 155 -8.39 -8.44 4.62
CA SER A 155 -9.58 -7.61 4.56
C SER A 155 -9.36 -6.29 5.31
N LEU A 156 -10.10 -5.22 4.94
CA LEU A 156 -10.03 -3.97 5.69
C LEU A 156 -10.38 -4.17 7.16
N ALA A 157 -11.36 -5.03 7.45
CA ALA A 157 -11.78 -5.32 8.82
C ALA A 157 -10.66 -5.96 9.63
N ASP A 158 -9.98 -6.96 9.08
CA ASP A 158 -8.89 -7.66 9.77
C ASP A 158 -7.66 -6.78 9.91
N GLY A 159 -7.27 -6.04 8.87
CA GLY A 159 -6.14 -5.12 8.89
C GLY A 159 -6.34 -3.95 9.87
N VAL A 160 -7.55 -3.40 9.95
CA VAL A 160 -7.91 -2.39 10.95
C VAL A 160 -7.86 -2.98 12.35
N ALA A 161 -8.43 -4.18 12.56
CA ALA A 161 -8.41 -4.88 13.85
C ALA A 161 -6.99 -5.10 14.35
N ALA A 162 -6.14 -5.67 13.50
CA ALA A 162 -4.74 -5.93 13.84
C ALA A 162 -3.98 -4.63 14.14
N THR A 163 -4.20 -3.57 13.34
CA THR A 163 -3.55 -2.27 13.55
C THR A 163 -3.97 -1.61 14.86
N VAL A 164 -5.28 -1.60 15.17
CA VAL A 164 -5.80 -1.06 16.43
C VAL A 164 -5.28 -1.87 17.63
N ALA A 165 -5.28 -3.21 17.52
CA ALA A 165 -4.76 -4.08 18.59
C ALA A 165 -3.28 -3.82 18.86
N TYR A 166 -2.47 -3.68 17.81
CA TYR A 166 -1.05 -3.34 17.92
C TYR A 166 -0.83 -2.06 18.72
N TYR A 167 -1.52 -0.97 18.36
CA TYR A 167 -1.35 0.32 19.04
C TYR A 167 -1.98 0.39 20.43
N ARG A 168 -2.88 -0.53 20.78
CA ARG A 168 -3.38 -0.69 22.16
C ARG A 168 -2.39 -1.40 23.08
N ALA A 169 -1.48 -2.19 22.51
CA ALA A 169 -0.49 -2.95 23.25
C ALA A 169 0.80 -2.16 23.53
N LEU A 170 0.97 -0.98 22.93
CA LEU A 170 2.09 -0.06 23.17
C LEU A 170 1.80 0.90 24.33
#